data_f647e0e145bbbf1bb35ffaf76ab45a4b
#
_entry.id   f647e0e145bbbf1bb35ffaf76ab45a4b
#
_cell.length_a   1.000
_cell.length_b   1.000
_cell.length_c   1.000
_cell.angle_alpha   90.00
_cell.angle_beta   90.00
_cell.angle_gamma   90.00
#
_symmetry.space_group_name_H-M   'P 1'
#
loop_
_entity.id
_entity.type
_entity.pdbx_description
1 polymer ?
#
loop_
_entity_poly.entity_id
_entity_poly.type
_entity_poly.pdbx_seq_one_letter_code
_entity_poly.pdbx_strand_id
1 'polypeptide(L)'
;MLLEPMTATCSSMVAGVLDFGTLPATPALGVSRTDATGTVVITCSNAVAFSVVANTGTYASGSQRRMQAASGVYMEYDIYTSSARTTSYPSSGATQSYTSDGSPSTVTAYGRVRSQFLTGFGAFQDVLTWTVTY
;
A
#
# COMPACT_ATOMS: atom_id res chain seq x y z
N MET A 1 -7.01 -17.89 -42.34
CA MET A 1 -6.19 -17.51 -41.20
C MET A 1 -7.09 -17.34 -39.97
N LEU A 2 -6.80 -18.07 -38.94
CA LEU A 2 -7.54 -17.97 -37.68
C LEU A 2 -6.93 -16.88 -36.82
N LEU A 3 -7.69 -15.87 -36.46
CA LEU A 3 -7.29 -14.85 -35.50
C LEU A 3 -7.79 -15.24 -34.12
N GLU A 4 -6.89 -15.66 -33.26
CA GLU A 4 -7.22 -15.87 -31.86
C GLU A 4 -7.30 -14.52 -31.15
N PRO A 5 -8.28 -14.31 -30.27
CA PRO A 5 -8.31 -13.10 -29.46
C PRO A 5 -7.07 -13.05 -28.58
N MET A 6 -6.34 -11.96 -28.66
CA MET A 6 -5.21 -11.72 -27.75
C MET A 6 -5.76 -11.32 -26.38
N THR A 7 -5.48 -12.16 -25.39
CA THR A 7 -5.85 -11.86 -24.01
C THR A 7 -4.66 -11.20 -23.34
N ALA A 8 -4.84 -9.98 -22.88
CA ALA A 8 -3.84 -9.29 -22.07
C ALA A 8 -3.85 -9.88 -20.65
N THR A 9 -2.68 -10.17 -20.12
CA THR A 9 -2.53 -10.69 -18.75
C THR A 9 -1.52 -9.87 -17.99
N CYS A 10 -1.76 -9.69 -16.71
CA CYS A 10 -0.82 -9.08 -15.78
C CYS A 10 -0.16 -10.22 -15.00
N SER A 11 1.05 -10.59 -15.41
CA SER A 11 1.68 -11.83 -14.98
C SER A 11 2.71 -11.67 -13.86
N SER A 12 3.08 -10.45 -13.53
CA SER A 12 4.10 -10.20 -12.52
C SER A 12 3.72 -9.01 -11.67
N MET A 13 3.84 -9.19 -10.36
CA MET A 13 3.67 -8.13 -9.38
C MET A 13 4.81 -8.23 -8.38
N VAL A 14 5.60 -7.17 -8.29
CA VAL A 14 6.70 -7.07 -7.32
C VAL A 14 6.37 -5.95 -6.35
N ALA A 15 6.09 -6.31 -5.12
CA ALA A 15 5.81 -5.36 -4.05
C ALA A 15 7.11 -4.94 -3.38
N GLY A 16 7.29 -3.64 -3.26
CA GLY A 16 8.41 -3.06 -2.51
C GLY A 16 8.07 -2.87 -1.04
N VAL A 17 8.94 -2.17 -0.34
CA VAL A 17 8.80 -1.84 1.07
C VAL A 17 8.43 -0.37 1.20
N LEU A 18 7.43 -0.10 2.05
CA LEU A 18 7.11 1.24 2.51
C LEU A 18 7.78 1.41 3.86
N ASP A 19 8.85 2.20 3.91
CA ASP A 19 9.68 2.36 5.10
C ASP A 19 9.56 3.79 5.63
N PHE A 20 9.00 3.93 6.82
CA PHE A 20 8.89 5.22 7.50
C PHE A 20 10.18 5.62 8.24
N GLY A 21 11.19 4.78 8.21
CA GLY A 21 12.44 5.01 8.91
C GLY A 21 12.31 4.84 10.42
N THR A 22 13.29 5.37 11.13
CA THR A 22 13.26 5.40 12.59
C THR A 22 12.50 6.63 13.05
N LEU A 23 11.40 6.42 13.75
CA LEU A 23 10.57 7.51 14.28
C LEU A 23 11.01 7.79 15.71
N PRO A 24 11.59 8.97 15.98
CA PRO A 24 11.92 9.35 17.35
C PRO A 24 10.63 9.56 18.15
N ALA A 25 10.54 8.88 19.28
CA ALA A 25 9.40 9.03 20.18
C ALA A 25 9.69 10.12 21.22
N THR A 26 8.65 10.87 21.57
CA THR A 26 8.72 11.82 22.69
C THR A 26 8.65 11.06 24.01
N PRO A 27 8.99 11.70 25.16
CA PRO A 27 8.90 11.06 26.47
C PRO A 27 7.51 10.48 26.80
N ALA A 28 6.44 11.00 26.16
CA ALA A 28 5.09 10.53 26.37
C ALA A 28 4.68 9.44 25.36
N LEU A 29 5.63 8.76 24.72
CA LEU A 29 5.39 7.77 23.67
C LEU A 29 4.69 8.34 22.42
N GLY A 30 4.76 9.66 22.22
CA GLY A 30 4.21 10.32 21.06
C GLY A 30 5.15 10.20 19.85
N VAL A 31 4.57 10.06 18.67
CA VAL A 31 5.28 10.15 17.40
C VAL A 31 4.71 11.29 16.58
N SER A 32 5.58 11.94 15.80
CA SER A 32 5.16 13.01 14.88
C SER A 32 4.76 12.41 13.54
N ARG A 33 3.95 13.18 12.80
CA ARG A 33 3.57 12.82 11.44
C ARG A 33 4.82 12.56 10.58
N THR A 34 4.83 11.44 9.91
CA THR A 34 5.92 11.03 9.02
C THR A 34 5.33 10.46 7.73
N ASP A 35 5.82 10.94 6.60
CA ASP A 35 5.40 10.49 5.28
C ASP A 35 6.51 9.65 4.63
N ALA A 36 6.10 8.65 3.86
CA ALA A 36 7.01 7.83 3.07
C ALA A 36 6.26 7.27 1.86
N THR A 37 6.98 6.68 0.93
CA THR A 37 6.38 6.05 -0.24
C THR A 37 6.89 4.63 -0.39
N GLY A 38 6.01 3.76 -0.91
CA GLY A 38 6.37 2.42 -1.34
C GLY A 38 5.81 2.18 -2.73
N THR A 39 6.37 1.23 -3.45
CA THR A 39 5.96 0.96 -4.82
C THR A 39 5.61 -0.51 -5.02
N VAL A 40 4.68 -0.74 -5.94
CA VAL A 40 4.37 -2.06 -6.49
C VAL A 40 4.57 -1.96 -7.99
N VAL A 41 5.37 -2.84 -8.56
CA VAL A 41 5.60 -2.89 -9.99
C VAL A 41 4.76 -4.02 -10.58
N ILE A 42 3.91 -3.67 -11.54
CA ILE A 42 2.99 -4.59 -12.19
C ILE A 42 3.34 -4.65 -13.66
N THR A 43 3.58 -5.86 -14.18
CA THR A 43 3.90 -6.08 -15.58
C THR A 43 2.76 -6.83 -16.26
N CYS A 44 2.23 -6.22 -17.31
CA CYS A 44 1.17 -6.81 -18.13
C CYS A 44 1.71 -7.08 -19.54
N SER A 45 1.16 -8.09 -20.22
CA SER A 45 1.66 -8.52 -21.52
C SER A 45 1.36 -7.53 -22.66
N ASN A 46 0.31 -6.75 -22.52
CA ASN A 46 -0.15 -5.78 -23.52
C ASN A 46 -0.71 -4.54 -22.83
N ALA A 47 -1.09 -3.56 -23.64
CA ALA A 47 -1.87 -2.44 -23.15
C ALA A 47 -3.22 -2.97 -22.61
N VAL A 48 -3.45 -2.81 -21.33
CA VAL A 48 -4.65 -3.28 -20.65
C VAL A 48 -4.97 -2.37 -19.48
N ALA A 49 -6.27 -2.13 -19.29
CA ALA A 49 -6.73 -1.46 -18.08
C ALA A 49 -6.74 -2.47 -16.93
N PHE A 50 -6.20 -2.07 -15.80
CA PHE A 50 -6.23 -2.88 -14.58
C PHE A 50 -6.54 -2.01 -13.37
N SER A 51 -7.02 -2.64 -12.32
CA SER A 51 -7.27 -1.97 -11.06
C SER A 51 -6.49 -2.65 -9.94
N VAL A 52 -6.16 -1.88 -8.91
CA VAL A 52 -5.33 -2.34 -7.80
C VAL A 52 -6.01 -1.97 -6.49
N VAL A 53 -6.05 -2.93 -5.58
CA VAL A 53 -6.46 -2.68 -4.20
C VAL A 53 -5.39 -3.23 -3.26
N ALA A 54 -5.28 -2.64 -2.09
CA ALA A 54 -4.43 -3.13 -1.01
C ALA A 54 -5.33 -3.43 0.19
N ASN A 55 -5.20 -4.63 0.77
CA ASN A 55 -6.01 -4.97 1.93
C ASN A 55 -5.69 -4.06 3.12
N THR A 56 -6.41 -4.24 4.22
CA THR A 56 -6.19 -3.44 5.43
C THR A 56 -4.99 -3.89 6.26
N GLY A 57 -4.31 -4.96 5.83
CA GLY A 57 -3.13 -5.48 6.50
C GLY A 57 -3.45 -6.51 7.57
N THR A 58 -2.39 -7.02 8.19
CA THR A 58 -2.48 -8.10 9.17
C THR A 58 -3.05 -7.63 10.52
N TYR A 59 -2.78 -6.39 10.90
CA TYR A 59 -3.08 -5.89 12.25
C TYR A 59 -4.12 -4.78 12.27
N ALA A 60 -4.96 -4.69 11.25
CA ALA A 60 -5.97 -3.65 11.14
C ALA A 60 -7.01 -3.73 12.27
N SER A 61 -7.51 -2.56 12.64
CA SER A 61 -8.70 -2.43 13.47
C SER A 61 -9.82 -1.86 12.59
N GLY A 62 -10.77 -2.71 12.21
CA GLY A 62 -11.75 -2.33 11.20
C GLY A 62 -11.07 -1.96 9.88
N SER A 63 -11.32 -0.76 9.38
CA SER A 63 -10.68 -0.24 8.17
C SER A 63 -9.37 0.51 8.43
N GLN A 64 -8.99 0.69 9.69
CA GLN A 64 -7.76 1.40 10.04
C GLN A 64 -6.57 0.46 9.99
N ARG A 65 -5.62 0.74 9.10
CA ARG A 65 -4.36 0.02 9.00
C ARG A 65 -3.47 0.33 10.20
N ARG A 66 -2.83 -0.71 10.74
CA ARG A 66 -1.93 -0.60 11.87
C ARG A 66 -0.70 -1.46 11.67
N MET A 67 0.43 -0.98 12.13
CA MET A 67 1.64 -1.77 12.32
C MET A 67 1.68 -2.28 13.76
N GLN A 68 2.31 -3.43 13.96
CA GLN A 68 2.48 -4.02 15.28
C GLN A 68 3.97 -4.20 15.58
N ALA A 69 4.39 -3.83 16.79
CA ALA A 69 5.73 -4.14 17.33
C ALA A 69 5.69 -5.35 18.25
N ALA A 70 4.64 -5.45 19.07
CA ALA A 70 4.39 -6.56 19.98
C ALA A 70 2.89 -6.64 20.22
N SER A 71 2.42 -7.71 20.86
CA SER A 71 1.00 -7.86 21.17
C SER A 71 0.49 -6.65 21.95
N GLY A 72 -0.53 -5.99 21.41
CA GLY A 72 -1.13 -4.79 22.00
C GLY A 72 -0.36 -3.50 21.76
N VAL A 73 0.74 -3.53 21.01
CA VAL A 73 1.54 -2.34 20.71
C VAL A 73 1.42 -2.04 19.22
N TYR A 74 0.59 -1.04 18.89
CA TYR A 74 0.22 -0.70 17.52
C TYR A 74 0.55 0.75 17.19
N MET A 75 0.83 0.98 15.90
CA MET A 75 0.97 2.30 15.32
C MET A 75 0.05 2.39 14.11
N GLU A 76 -0.89 3.33 14.13
CA GLU A 76 -1.80 3.55 13.02
C GLU A 76 -1.08 4.23 11.86
N TYR A 77 -1.37 3.80 10.65
CA TYR A 77 -0.89 4.44 9.44
C TYR A 77 -1.95 4.38 8.35
N ASP A 78 -1.78 5.22 7.34
CA ASP A 78 -2.64 5.24 6.16
C ASP A 78 -1.78 5.21 4.91
N ILE A 79 -2.35 4.69 3.84
CA ILE A 79 -1.78 4.80 2.50
C ILE A 79 -2.78 5.49 1.58
N TYR A 80 -2.27 6.28 0.66
CA TYR A 80 -3.06 7.13 -0.21
C TYR A 80 -2.67 6.93 -1.67
N THR A 81 -3.55 7.33 -2.58
CA THR A 81 -3.39 7.14 -4.02
C THR A 81 -2.52 8.22 -4.67
N SER A 82 -2.30 9.35 -3.99
CA SER A 82 -1.52 10.46 -4.54
C SER A 82 -0.68 11.14 -3.46
N SER A 83 0.27 11.95 -3.89
CA SER A 83 1.15 12.70 -2.99
C SER A 83 0.40 13.74 -2.14
N ALA A 84 -0.78 14.15 -2.55
CA ALA A 84 -1.64 15.04 -1.75
C ALA A 84 -2.16 14.36 -0.48
N ARG A 85 -2.19 13.04 -0.45
CA ARG A 85 -2.61 12.21 0.68
C ARG A 85 -4.00 12.58 1.19
N THR A 86 -4.93 12.68 0.26
CA THR A 86 -6.33 13.02 0.57
C THR A 86 -7.29 11.88 0.31
N THR A 87 -6.95 10.94 -0.57
CA THR A 87 -7.78 9.79 -0.93
C THR A 87 -7.09 8.51 -0.51
N SER A 88 -7.68 7.80 0.45
CA SER A 88 -7.17 6.52 0.92
C SER A 88 -7.10 5.50 -0.20
N TYR A 89 -6.06 4.67 -0.18
CA TYR A 89 -5.95 3.57 -1.12
C TYR A 89 -7.06 2.56 -0.87
N PRO A 90 -7.83 2.16 -1.90
CA PRO A 90 -8.97 1.28 -1.70
C PRO A 90 -8.52 -0.11 -1.23
N SER A 91 -9.24 -0.69 -0.29
CA SER A 91 -9.01 -2.04 0.23
C SER A 91 -9.90 -3.08 -0.42
N SER A 92 -10.94 -2.66 -1.12
CA SER A 92 -11.88 -3.52 -1.83
C SER A 92 -12.51 -2.75 -2.99
N GLY A 93 -13.14 -3.47 -3.89
CA GLY A 93 -13.69 -2.88 -5.11
C GLY A 93 -12.62 -2.61 -6.15
N ALA A 94 -12.97 -1.94 -7.23
CA ALA A 94 -12.07 -1.69 -8.37
C ALA A 94 -12.04 -0.20 -8.69
N THR A 95 -11.74 0.63 -7.68
CA THR A 95 -11.86 2.08 -7.82
C THR A 95 -10.58 2.78 -8.22
N GLN A 96 -9.41 2.14 -8.04
CA GLN A 96 -8.14 2.71 -8.45
C GLN A 96 -7.66 2.02 -9.71
N SER A 97 -7.81 2.69 -10.85
CA SER A 97 -7.56 2.14 -12.19
C SER A 97 -6.30 2.71 -12.81
N TYR A 98 -5.61 1.86 -13.56
CA TYR A 98 -4.41 2.18 -14.31
C TYR A 98 -4.51 1.57 -15.71
N THR A 99 -3.65 2.02 -16.62
CA THR A 99 -3.53 1.42 -17.96
C THR A 99 -2.06 1.09 -18.20
N SER A 100 -1.79 -0.17 -18.51
CA SER A 100 -0.45 -0.59 -18.91
C SER A 100 -0.21 -0.32 -20.41
N ASP A 101 1.05 -0.26 -20.79
CA ASP A 101 1.46 -0.13 -22.19
C ASP A 101 2.32 -1.32 -22.66
N GLY A 102 2.31 -2.42 -21.92
CA GLY A 102 3.17 -3.57 -22.16
C GLY A 102 4.51 -3.50 -21.43
N SER A 103 4.84 -2.35 -20.87
CA SER A 103 6.01 -2.16 -20.01
C SER A 103 5.62 -2.24 -18.54
N PRO A 104 6.58 -2.47 -17.62
CA PRO A 104 6.27 -2.47 -16.19
C PRO A 104 5.65 -1.15 -15.75
N SER A 105 4.57 -1.24 -15.00
CA SER A 105 3.86 -0.09 -14.43
C SER A 105 4.17 0.02 -12.95
N THR A 106 4.59 1.19 -12.51
CA THR A 106 4.89 1.45 -11.10
C THR A 106 3.69 2.10 -10.44
N VAL A 107 3.15 1.43 -9.44
CA VAL A 107 2.06 1.94 -8.61
C VAL A 107 2.65 2.37 -7.29
N THR A 108 2.44 3.64 -6.93
CA THR A 108 2.99 4.21 -5.70
C THR A 108 1.93 4.29 -4.62
N ALA A 109 2.26 3.77 -3.44
CA ALA A 109 1.49 3.99 -2.23
C ALA A 109 2.12 5.13 -1.45
N TYR A 110 1.37 6.17 -1.21
CA TYR A 110 1.82 7.33 -0.43
C TYR A 110 1.40 7.14 1.02
N GLY A 111 2.35 6.80 1.86
CA GLY A 111 2.10 6.44 3.25
C GLY A 111 2.23 7.62 4.20
N ARG A 112 1.51 7.56 5.30
CA ARG A 112 1.57 8.52 6.40
C ARG A 112 1.33 7.85 7.73
N VAL A 113 2.25 8.08 8.65
CA VAL A 113 2.02 7.86 10.07
C VAL A 113 1.54 9.18 10.65
N ARG A 114 0.36 9.20 11.26
CA ARG A 114 -0.17 10.39 11.91
C ARG A 114 0.51 10.62 13.24
N SER A 115 0.53 11.87 13.69
CA SER A 115 0.88 12.18 15.08
C SER A 115 -0.05 11.43 16.01
N GLN A 116 0.50 10.64 16.91
CA GLN A 116 -0.28 9.78 17.81
C GLN A 116 0.55 9.39 19.01
N PHE A 117 -0.12 8.89 20.05
CA PHE A 117 0.53 8.30 21.21
C PHE A 117 0.51 6.78 21.10
N LEU A 118 1.63 6.15 21.43
CA LEU A 118 1.79 4.71 21.37
C LEU A 118 1.71 4.12 22.79
N THR A 119 1.46 2.81 22.87
CA THR A 119 1.48 2.08 24.14
C THR A 119 2.83 1.45 24.44
N GLY A 120 3.76 1.52 23.50
CA GLY A 120 5.11 0.98 23.66
C GLY A 120 5.96 1.28 22.42
N PHE A 121 7.22 0.85 22.50
CA PHE A 121 8.19 0.98 21.42
C PHE A 121 8.48 -0.38 20.78
N GLY A 122 9.15 -0.37 19.66
CA GLY A 122 9.66 -1.55 19.01
C GLY A 122 9.78 -1.38 17.51
N ALA A 123 10.04 -2.47 16.83
CA ALA A 123 10.06 -2.52 15.37
C ALA A 123 8.62 -2.74 14.86
N PHE A 124 7.98 -1.67 14.45
CA PHE A 124 6.62 -1.71 13.92
C PHE A 124 6.63 -2.17 12.48
N GLN A 125 5.77 -3.13 12.16
CA GLN A 125 5.63 -3.65 10.81
C GLN A 125 4.21 -4.15 10.55
N ASP A 126 3.85 -4.17 9.28
CA ASP A 126 2.60 -4.72 8.78
C ASP A 126 2.85 -5.33 7.41
N VAL A 127 1.96 -6.20 6.98
CA VAL A 127 2.00 -6.81 5.66
C VAL A 127 0.69 -6.53 4.95
N LEU A 128 0.78 -5.88 3.80
CA LEU A 128 -0.36 -5.63 2.92
C LEU A 128 -0.36 -6.63 1.78
N THR A 129 -1.54 -7.10 1.43
CA THR A 129 -1.75 -7.91 0.23
C THR A 129 -2.34 -7.02 -0.86
N TRP A 130 -1.66 -6.98 -1.98
CA TRP A 130 -2.09 -6.22 -3.16
C TRP A 130 -2.81 -7.16 -4.13
N THR A 131 -3.93 -6.72 -4.65
CA THR A 131 -4.71 -7.49 -5.62
C THR A 131 -4.87 -6.66 -6.89
N VAL A 132 -4.48 -7.27 -8.01
CA VAL A 132 -4.62 -6.69 -9.35
C VAL A 132 -5.78 -7.37 -10.05
N THR A 133 -6.69 -6.58 -10.58
CA THR A 133 -7.84 -7.07 -11.37
C THR A 133 -7.79 -6.46 -12.77
N TYR A 134 -7.89 -7.29 -13.80
CA TYR A 134 -7.83 -6.87 -15.20
C TYR A 134 -8.81 -7.64 -16.09
#